data_f2bd4f5b2bb6f627a42b13bc518ce7c5
#
_entry.id   f2bd4f5b2bb6f627a42b13bc518ce7c5
#
_cell.length_a   1.000
_cell.length_b   1.000
_cell.length_c   1.000
_cell.angle_alpha   90.00
_cell.angle_beta   90.00
_cell.angle_gamma   90.00
#
_symmetry.space_group_name_H-M   'P 1'
#
loop_
_entity.id
_entity.type
_entity.pdbx_description
1 polymer ?
#
loop_
_entity_poly.entity_id
_entity_poly.type
_entity_poly.pdbx_seq_one_letter_code
_entity_poly.pdbx_strand_id
1 'polypeptide(L)'
;MIFRDLKEMGILGINNRVGRYILRHNKRSMYPLVDDKVLTALRAEAWGIAMPQNYLIVENYGSLKNLHSKLLNYDSFVIKPANGSQGNGIIVIKEIIKEEKDGEIRLLCRRSNDKLMDIDEVKHHISGILSGLYSLSGQSDKAIIQAKIDKHPIFSNYSFGGIPDIRVIVFEGYPVMSMVRLPTKNSDGKANLHQGAIGAGLNLKDGATNNAVIRNLVVDCHPDTGFKLSGLQLPFWREILELAAQCYDMVELGYLGVDIVLTPDQGPILLELNARPGLGIQIANLAGLVPRLEKVRLEAPKNLLAKDRVKFSMENF
;
A
#
# COMPACT_ATOMS: atom_id res chain seq x y z
N MET A 1 -5.88 -30.97 -17.43
CA MET A 1 -4.75 -30.35 -18.09
C MET A 1 -4.36 -29.04 -17.41
N ILE A 2 -5.13 -27.97 -17.52
CA ILE A 2 -4.81 -26.61 -16.97
C ILE A 2 -4.39 -26.59 -15.48
N PHE A 3 -5.10 -27.31 -14.59
CA PHE A 3 -4.75 -27.32 -13.17
C PHE A 3 -3.43 -28.03 -12.84
N ARG A 4 -3.04 -28.99 -13.64
CA ARG A 4 -1.75 -29.66 -13.50
C ARG A 4 -0.63 -28.71 -13.88
N ASP A 5 -0.77 -28.01 -15.00
CA ASP A 5 0.19 -27.06 -15.52
C ASP A 5 0.42 -25.90 -14.53
N LEU A 6 -0.65 -25.32 -13.95
CA LEU A 6 -0.56 -24.26 -12.93
C LEU A 6 0.17 -24.75 -11.66
N LYS A 7 -0.04 -26.01 -11.27
CA LYS A 7 0.66 -26.60 -10.12
C LYS A 7 2.15 -26.81 -10.43
N GLU A 8 2.49 -27.28 -11.62
CA GLU A 8 3.87 -27.45 -12.10
C GLU A 8 4.60 -26.10 -12.19
N MET A 9 3.90 -25.04 -12.58
CA MET A 9 4.42 -23.66 -12.53
C MET A 9 4.57 -23.10 -11.11
N GLY A 10 4.15 -23.83 -10.09
CA GLY A 10 4.24 -23.42 -8.70
C GLY A 10 3.27 -22.27 -8.32
N ILE A 11 2.14 -22.13 -9.03
CA ILE A 11 1.15 -21.11 -8.76
C ILE A 11 0.44 -21.41 -7.43
N LEU A 12 0.47 -20.43 -6.52
CA LEU A 12 -0.25 -20.49 -5.25
C LEU A 12 -1.73 -20.14 -5.47
N GLY A 13 -2.60 -21.12 -5.29
CA GLY A 13 -4.06 -20.91 -5.32
C GLY A 13 -4.60 -20.37 -3.99
N ILE A 14 -5.81 -19.77 -4.03
CA ILE A 14 -6.46 -19.11 -2.88
C ILE A 14 -6.59 -20.05 -1.67
N ASN A 15 -7.08 -21.28 -1.85
CA ASN A 15 -7.27 -22.24 -0.76
C ASN A 15 -5.94 -22.63 -0.10
N ASN A 16 -4.90 -22.85 -0.90
CA ASN A 16 -3.56 -23.14 -0.38
C ASN A 16 -2.97 -21.95 0.36
N ARG A 17 -3.14 -20.71 -0.16
CA ARG A 17 -2.73 -19.50 0.54
C ARG A 17 -3.37 -19.43 1.93
N VAL A 18 -4.69 -19.63 2.02
CA VAL A 18 -5.39 -19.57 3.30
C VAL A 18 -4.97 -20.71 4.21
N GLY A 19 -5.04 -21.96 3.76
CA GLY A 19 -4.87 -23.14 4.64
C GLY A 19 -3.41 -23.41 5.00
N ARG A 20 -2.46 -23.26 4.07
CA ARG A 20 -1.06 -23.62 4.29
C ARG A 20 -0.18 -22.48 4.80
N TYR A 21 -0.53 -21.23 4.46
CA TYR A 21 0.33 -20.09 4.80
C TYR A 21 -0.36 -19.17 5.82
N ILE A 22 -1.53 -18.59 5.53
CA ILE A 22 -2.15 -17.61 6.41
C ILE A 22 -2.52 -18.25 7.76
N LEU A 23 -3.31 -19.32 7.77
CA LEU A 23 -3.80 -19.93 9.02
C LEU A 23 -2.68 -20.54 9.88
N ARG A 24 -1.57 -20.93 9.27
CA ARG A 24 -0.44 -21.56 9.98
C ARG A 24 0.58 -20.56 10.51
N HIS A 25 0.76 -19.45 9.80
CA HIS A 25 1.85 -18.52 10.06
C HIS A 25 1.37 -17.16 10.60
N ASN A 26 0.06 -16.86 10.51
CA ASN A 26 -0.51 -15.61 10.99
C ASN A 26 -1.42 -15.85 12.20
N LYS A 27 -0.96 -15.44 13.38
CA LYS A 27 -1.78 -15.47 14.60
C LYS A 27 -2.90 -14.44 14.51
N ARG A 28 -4.14 -14.84 14.69
CA ARG A 28 -5.31 -13.95 14.63
C ARG A 28 -5.25 -12.78 15.62
N SER A 29 -4.66 -12.97 16.78
CA SER A 29 -4.46 -11.94 17.79
C SER A 29 -3.62 -10.75 17.30
N MET A 30 -2.80 -10.95 16.26
CA MET A 30 -1.94 -9.92 15.68
C MET A 30 -2.61 -9.17 14.52
N TYR A 31 -3.76 -9.61 14.02
CA TYR A 31 -4.46 -8.96 12.91
C TYR A 31 -4.83 -7.49 13.15
N PRO A 32 -5.24 -7.06 14.36
CA PRO A 32 -5.50 -5.65 14.62
C PRO A 32 -4.30 -4.73 14.33
N LEU A 33 -3.06 -5.21 14.50
CA LEU A 33 -1.84 -4.45 14.17
C LEU A 33 -1.66 -4.18 12.67
N VAL A 34 -2.45 -4.83 11.82
CA VAL A 34 -2.37 -4.73 10.35
C VAL A 34 -3.69 -4.20 9.77
N ASP A 35 -4.82 -4.61 10.35
CA ASP A 35 -6.15 -4.24 9.86
C ASP A 35 -6.55 -2.81 10.30
N ASP A 36 -6.06 -2.31 11.47
CA ASP A 36 -6.26 -0.93 11.95
C ASP A 36 -5.03 -0.07 11.66
N LYS A 37 -5.14 0.87 10.73
CA LYS A 37 -4.04 1.76 10.30
C LYS A 37 -3.53 2.69 11.41
N VAL A 38 -4.35 2.98 12.42
CA VAL A 38 -3.92 3.77 13.59
C VAL A 38 -2.97 2.94 14.45
N LEU A 39 -3.34 1.69 14.73
CA LEU A 39 -2.48 0.77 15.48
C LEU A 39 -1.19 0.44 14.72
N THR A 40 -1.28 0.26 13.39
CA THR A 40 -0.10 0.07 12.54
C THR A 40 0.86 1.25 12.66
N ALA A 41 0.35 2.49 12.59
CA ALA A 41 1.18 3.70 12.67
C ALA A 41 1.86 3.85 14.04
N LEU A 42 1.14 3.63 15.14
CA LEU A 42 1.72 3.64 16.49
C LEU A 42 2.82 2.58 16.66
N ARG A 43 2.58 1.40 16.10
CA ARG A 43 3.56 0.32 16.18
C ARG A 43 4.79 0.62 15.33
N ALA A 44 4.61 1.17 14.12
CA ALA A 44 5.70 1.58 13.22
C ALA A 44 6.57 2.67 13.86
N GLU A 45 5.96 3.67 14.51
CA GLU A 45 6.67 4.71 15.23
C GLU A 45 7.56 4.12 16.35
N ALA A 46 7.01 3.19 17.14
CA ALA A 46 7.77 2.51 18.19
C ALA A 46 8.96 1.67 17.65
N TRP A 47 8.91 1.27 16.39
CA TRP A 47 9.96 0.51 15.69
C TRP A 47 10.87 1.38 14.82
N GLY A 48 10.67 2.69 14.80
CA GLY A 48 11.43 3.62 13.96
C GLY A 48 11.18 3.44 12.46
N ILE A 49 10.04 2.84 12.07
CA ILE A 49 9.63 2.65 10.68
C ILE A 49 8.85 3.87 10.22
N ALA A 50 9.36 4.57 9.21
CA ALA A 50 8.72 5.75 8.66
C ALA A 50 7.39 5.41 7.99
N MET A 51 6.34 6.19 8.32
CA MET A 51 5.02 6.20 7.68
C MET A 51 4.59 7.64 7.42
N PRO A 52 3.61 7.87 6.53
CA PRO A 52 3.04 9.22 6.38
C PRO A 52 2.46 9.70 7.71
N GLN A 53 2.77 10.94 8.07
CA GLN A 53 2.37 11.53 9.35
C GLN A 53 0.84 11.63 9.47
N ASN A 54 0.27 11.12 10.54
CA ASN A 54 -1.13 11.34 10.89
C ASN A 54 -1.28 12.71 11.55
N TYR A 55 -2.01 13.61 10.91
CA TYR A 55 -2.30 14.94 11.43
C TYR A 55 -3.40 14.90 12.49
N LEU A 56 -4.51 14.21 12.19
CA LEU A 56 -5.65 14.08 13.08
C LEU A 56 -6.26 12.67 12.98
N ILE A 57 -6.72 12.17 14.11
CA ILE A 57 -7.56 10.97 14.18
C ILE A 57 -8.91 11.42 14.71
N VAL A 58 -9.96 11.23 13.90
CA VAL A 58 -11.34 11.56 14.26
C VAL A 58 -12.06 10.27 14.66
N GLU A 59 -12.35 10.12 15.95
CA GLU A 59 -12.93 8.90 16.51
C GLU A 59 -14.43 9.00 16.78
N ASN A 60 -14.97 10.22 16.84
CA ASN A 60 -16.37 10.46 17.16
C ASN A 60 -16.89 11.75 16.52
N TYR A 61 -18.22 11.88 16.46
CA TYR A 61 -18.90 13.05 15.88
C TYR A 61 -18.62 14.37 16.63
N GLY A 62 -18.32 14.30 17.93
CA GLY A 62 -17.99 15.50 18.72
C GLY A 62 -16.73 16.19 18.23
N SER A 63 -15.77 15.42 17.73
CA SER A 63 -14.51 15.93 17.18
C SER A 63 -14.69 16.76 15.90
N LEU A 64 -15.82 16.64 15.19
CA LEU A 64 -16.14 17.40 13.98
C LEU A 64 -16.41 18.88 14.24
N LYS A 65 -16.81 19.25 15.46
CA LYS A 65 -17.10 20.65 15.82
C LYS A 65 -15.90 21.58 15.58
N ASN A 66 -14.69 21.10 15.91
CA ASN A 66 -13.45 21.88 15.79
C ASN A 66 -12.61 21.51 14.55
N LEU A 67 -13.21 20.77 13.59
CA LEU A 67 -12.47 20.30 12.41
C LEU A 67 -11.98 21.47 11.56
N HIS A 68 -12.83 22.47 11.34
CA HIS A 68 -12.50 23.67 10.56
C HIS A 68 -11.20 24.33 11.08
N SER A 69 -11.14 24.68 12.36
CA SER A 69 -9.98 25.36 12.95
C SER A 69 -8.72 24.49 12.91
N LYS A 70 -8.85 23.17 13.05
CA LYS A 70 -7.71 22.25 12.95
C LYS A 70 -7.16 22.15 11.54
N LEU A 71 -8.02 22.14 10.51
CA LEU A 71 -7.61 22.03 9.11
C LEU A 71 -6.94 23.30 8.57
N LEU A 72 -7.14 24.46 9.19
CA LEU A 72 -6.45 25.72 8.84
C LEU A 72 -4.92 25.63 8.89
N ASN A 73 -4.39 24.67 9.67
CA ASN A 73 -2.94 24.50 9.87
C ASN A 73 -2.25 23.68 8.75
N TYR A 74 -3.00 23.18 7.79
CA TYR A 74 -2.46 22.32 6.72
C TYR A 74 -2.77 22.91 5.34
N ASP A 75 -1.92 22.62 4.36
CA ASP A 75 -2.13 23.05 2.98
C ASP A 75 -2.71 21.93 2.11
N SER A 76 -2.41 20.69 2.47
CA SER A 76 -2.89 19.48 1.79
C SER A 76 -2.95 18.30 2.75
N PHE A 77 -3.83 17.32 2.49
CA PHE A 77 -3.95 16.12 3.30
C PHE A 77 -4.73 15.02 2.58
N VAL A 78 -4.72 13.84 3.16
CA VAL A 78 -5.54 12.69 2.75
C VAL A 78 -6.49 12.33 3.89
N ILE A 79 -7.77 12.13 3.57
CA ILE A 79 -8.76 11.55 4.49
C ILE A 79 -8.90 10.07 4.13
N LYS A 80 -8.80 9.18 5.10
CA LYS A 80 -8.98 7.74 4.89
C LYS A 80 -9.61 7.06 6.11
N PRO A 81 -10.38 5.96 5.93
CA PRO A 81 -10.86 5.14 7.03
C PRO A 81 -9.70 4.33 7.64
N ALA A 82 -9.73 4.11 8.96
CA ALA A 82 -8.73 3.30 9.66
C ALA A 82 -8.83 1.83 9.25
N ASN A 83 -10.03 1.27 9.12
CA ASN A 83 -10.31 -0.12 8.76
C ASN A 83 -10.83 -0.32 7.33
N GLY A 84 -10.60 0.66 6.43
CA GLY A 84 -10.98 0.59 5.03
C GLY A 84 -10.02 -0.24 4.19
N SER A 85 -10.49 -0.72 3.04
CA SER A 85 -9.69 -1.47 2.06
C SER A 85 -9.93 -1.00 0.64
N GLN A 86 -9.03 -1.39 -0.27
CA GLN A 86 -9.12 -1.15 -1.73
C GLN A 86 -9.23 0.33 -2.12
N GLY A 87 -8.84 1.25 -1.25
CA GLY A 87 -8.93 2.69 -1.51
C GLY A 87 -10.35 3.28 -1.39
N ASN A 88 -11.32 2.52 -0.87
CA ASN A 88 -12.68 3.02 -0.63
C ASN A 88 -12.68 4.04 0.52
N GLY A 89 -13.41 5.14 0.33
CA GLY A 89 -13.49 6.21 1.33
C GLY A 89 -12.25 7.11 1.40
N ILE A 90 -11.25 6.94 0.52
CA ILE A 90 -10.08 7.83 0.46
C ILE A 90 -10.44 9.09 -0.34
N ILE A 91 -10.15 10.25 0.24
CA ILE A 91 -10.18 11.55 -0.44
C ILE A 91 -8.81 12.20 -0.31
N VAL A 92 -8.24 12.60 -1.44
CA VAL A 92 -7.00 13.36 -1.50
C VAL A 92 -7.33 14.84 -1.71
N ILE A 93 -6.97 15.68 -0.74
CA ILE A 93 -7.02 17.13 -0.82
C ILE A 93 -5.63 17.62 -1.20
N LYS A 94 -5.52 18.17 -2.41
CA LYS A 94 -4.24 18.66 -2.93
C LYS A 94 -3.93 20.09 -2.52
N GLU A 95 -4.98 20.86 -2.15
CA GLU A 95 -4.86 22.26 -1.80
C GLU A 95 -6.01 22.69 -0.91
N ILE A 96 -5.71 23.50 0.11
CA ILE A 96 -6.71 24.21 0.92
C ILE A 96 -6.72 25.68 0.48
N ILE A 97 -7.88 26.16 0.05
CA ILE A 97 -8.12 27.54 -0.32
C ILE A 97 -8.82 28.22 0.86
N LYS A 98 -8.23 29.30 1.36
CA LYS A 98 -8.75 30.12 2.47
C LYS A 98 -9.34 31.39 1.87
N GLU A 99 -10.65 31.53 1.89
CA GLU A 99 -11.39 32.71 1.43
C GLU A 99 -11.89 33.50 2.63
N GLU A 100 -11.54 34.78 2.70
CA GLU A 100 -12.13 35.66 3.71
C GLU A 100 -13.46 36.21 3.17
N LYS A 101 -14.53 35.95 3.89
CA LYS A 101 -15.87 36.43 3.57
C LYS A 101 -16.59 36.86 4.85
N ASP A 102 -17.08 38.09 4.88
CA ASP A 102 -17.81 38.65 6.00
C ASP A 102 -17.07 38.59 7.35
N GLY A 103 -15.72 38.67 7.33
CA GLY A 103 -14.86 38.58 8.51
C GLY A 103 -14.61 37.15 9.01
N GLU A 104 -15.10 36.14 8.31
CA GLU A 104 -14.86 34.74 8.61
C GLU A 104 -14.01 34.07 7.51
N ILE A 105 -13.14 33.12 7.91
CA ILE A 105 -12.35 32.34 6.97
C ILE A 105 -13.17 31.11 6.55
N ARG A 106 -13.56 31.07 5.28
CA ARG A 106 -14.15 29.92 4.64
C ARG A 106 -13.06 29.01 4.07
N LEU A 107 -13.15 27.69 4.37
CA LEU A 107 -12.27 26.68 3.80
C LEU A 107 -12.92 26.00 2.60
N LEU A 108 -12.21 26.00 1.47
CA LEU A 108 -12.53 25.18 0.31
C LEU A 108 -11.37 24.21 0.08
N CYS A 109 -11.68 22.94 -0.01
CA CYS A 109 -10.74 21.84 -0.20
C CYS A 109 -10.75 21.38 -1.67
N ARG A 110 -9.66 21.61 -2.40
CA ARG A 110 -9.51 21.14 -3.78
C ARG A 110 -9.06 19.69 -3.79
N ARG A 111 -9.86 18.82 -4.34
CA ARG A 111 -9.54 17.40 -4.50
C ARG A 111 -8.55 17.16 -5.64
N SER A 112 -7.93 15.95 -5.68
CA SER A 112 -7.04 15.51 -6.76
C SER A 112 -7.67 15.56 -8.15
N ASN A 113 -9.00 15.44 -8.26
CA ASN A 113 -9.76 15.56 -9.51
C ASN A 113 -10.29 16.99 -9.78
N ASP A 114 -9.71 18.01 -9.16
CA ASP A 114 -10.02 19.44 -9.27
C ASP A 114 -11.41 19.87 -8.74
N LYS A 115 -12.24 18.96 -8.24
CA LYS A 115 -13.49 19.32 -7.58
C LYS A 115 -13.23 20.00 -6.26
N LEU A 116 -13.99 21.05 -5.97
CA LEU A 116 -13.99 21.74 -4.67
C LEU A 116 -14.97 21.05 -3.73
N MET A 117 -14.59 20.98 -2.48
CA MET A 117 -15.44 20.58 -1.35
C MET A 117 -15.38 21.66 -0.28
N ASP A 118 -16.50 22.04 0.27
CA ASP A 118 -16.53 22.89 1.46
C ASP A 118 -16.33 22.06 2.75
N ILE A 119 -16.23 22.75 3.87
CA ILE A 119 -15.97 22.10 5.17
C ILE A 119 -17.12 21.18 5.60
N ASP A 120 -18.36 21.46 5.21
CA ASP A 120 -19.51 20.63 5.61
C ASP A 120 -19.58 19.35 4.77
N GLU A 121 -19.17 19.40 3.49
CA GLU A 121 -18.98 18.20 2.67
C GLU A 121 -17.84 17.32 3.22
N VAL A 122 -16.75 17.92 3.71
CA VAL A 122 -15.65 17.19 4.38
C VAL A 122 -16.16 16.53 5.66
N LYS A 123 -16.88 17.25 6.51
CA LYS A 123 -17.51 16.69 7.73
C LYS A 123 -18.50 15.57 7.41
N HIS A 124 -19.31 15.73 6.35
CA HIS A 124 -20.24 14.70 5.89
C HIS A 124 -19.51 13.42 5.48
N HIS A 125 -18.43 13.55 4.69
CA HIS A 125 -17.61 12.40 4.30
C HIS A 125 -17.01 11.68 5.51
N ILE A 126 -16.44 12.43 6.46
CA ILE A 126 -15.88 11.86 7.70
C ILE A 126 -16.99 11.18 8.52
N SER A 127 -18.20 11.77 8.59
CA SER A 127 -19.36 11.15 9.24
C SER A 127 -19.72 9.80 8.61
N GLY A 128 -19.62 9.69 7.28
CA GLY A 128 -19.76 8.41 6.57
C GLY A 128 -18.70 7.38 6.97
N ILE A 129 -17.44 7.81 7.18
CA ILE A 129 -16.40 6.91 7.69
C ILE A 129 -16.75 6.45 9.12
N LEU A 130 -17.09 7.39 10.02
CA LEU A 130 -17.43 7.08 11.41
C LEU A 130 -18.62 6.11 11.53
N SER A 131 -19.60 6.21 10.63
CA SER A 131 -20.74 5.29 10.60
C SER A 131 -20.43 3.89 10.06
N GLY A 132 -19.19 3.67 9.56
CA GLY A 132 -18.75 2.38 8.99
C GLY A 132 -19.10 2.17 7.52
N LEU A 133 -19.49 3.21 6.78
CA LEU A 133 -19.87 3.12 5.36
C LEU A 133 -18.77 2.49 4.48
N TYR A 134 -17.50 2.66 4.85
CA TYR A 134 -16.33 2.17 4.12
C TYR A 134 -15.61 1.02 4.83
N SER A 135 -16.09 0.59 5.98
CA SER A 135 -15.52 -0.50 6.75
C SER A 135 -15.92 -1.86 6.17
N LEU A 136 -15.00 -2.82 6.17
CA LEU A 136 -15.23 -4.17 5.65
C LEU A 136 -16.34 -4.92 6.40
N SER A 137 -16.56 -4.58 7.67
CA SER A 137 -17.54 -5.23 8.55
C SER A 137 -18.82 -4.43 8.72
N GLY A 138 -18.92 -3.22 8.15
CA GLY A 138 -20.01 -2.28 8.40
C GLY A 138 -20.06 -1.75 9.83
N GLN A 139 -19.00 -1.98 10.62
CA GLN A 139 -18.89 -1.44 11.98
C GLN A 139 -18.34 -0.01 11.95
N SER A 140 -18.66 0.74 13.00
CA SER A 140 -18.10 2.08 13.23
C SER A 140 -16.57 2.07 13.06
N ASP A 141 -16.06 3.12 12.45
CA ASP A 141 -14.64 3.27 12.14
C ASP A 141 -14.13 4.64 12.59
N LYS A 142 -12.84 4.87 12.44
CA LYS A 142 -12.18 6.15 12.68
C LYS A 142 -11.74 6.75 11.35
N ALA A 143 -11.78 8.07 11.23
CA ALA A 143 -11.22 8.76 10.09
C ALA A 143 -9.80 9.26 10.43
N ILE A 144 -8.86 8.99 9.54
CA ILE A 144 -7.49 9.48 9.62
C ILE A 144 -7.33 10.64 8.65
N ILE A 145 -6.84 11.78 9.12
CA ILE A 145 -6.37 12.88 8.28
C ILE A 145 -4.84 12.83 8.34
N GLN A 146 -4.22 12.59 7.19
CA GLN A 146 -2.82 12.23 7.08
C GLN A 146 -2.10 13.12 6.07
N ALA A 147 -0.79 13.30 6.24
CA ALA A 147 0.06 13.96 5.27
C ALA A 147 -0.14 13.40 3.86
N LYS A 148 -0.32 14.30 2.88
CA LYS A 148 -0.29 13.94 1.47
C LYS A 148 1.15 13.58 1.10
N ILE A 149 1.34 12.43 0.48
CA ILE A 149 2.64 11.99 -0.04
C ILE A 149 2.81 12.55 -1.44
N ASP A 150 4.01 13.01 -1.76
CA ASP A 150 4.39 13.37 -3.12
C ASP A 150 5.11 12.20 -3.81
N LYS A 151 4.84 12.07 -5.09
CA LYS A 151 5.38 11.00 -5.92
C LYS A 151 6.88 11.20 -6.16
N HIS A 152 7.69 10.16 -5.93
CA HIS A 152 9.12 10.20 -6.26
C HIS A 152 9.32 10.44 -7.76
N PRO A 153 10.30 11.28 -8.17
CA PRO A 153 10.54 11.65 -9.57
C PRO A 153 10.76 10.48 -10.52
N ILE A 154 11.30 9.34 -10.04
CA ILE A 154 11.48 8.12 -10.83
C ILE A 154 10.19 7.64 -11.52
N PHE A 155 9.03 7.93 -10.92
CA PHE A 155 7.74 7.52 -11.43
C PHE A 155 7.04 8.57 -12.32
N SER A 156 7.69 9.68 -12.65
CA SER A 156 7.04 10.78 -13.41
C SER A 156 6.43 10.31 -14.72
N ASN A 157 7.12 9.42 -15.41
CA ASN A 157 6.70 8.87 -16.70
C ASN A 157 5.94 7.53 -16.59
N TYR A 158 5.82 6.98 -15.38
CA TYR A 158 5.27 5.63 -15.14
C TYR A 158 3.97 5.64 -14.35
N SER A 159 3.36 6.81 -14.11
CA SER A 159 2.16 6.89 -13.30
C SER A 159 1.26 8.04 -13.75
N PHE A 160 -0.02 7.76 -13.88
CA PHE A 160 -1.05 8.76 -14.13
C PHE A 160 -1.77 9.13 -12.83
N GLY A 161 -1.68 10.40 -12.43
CA GLY A 161 -2.49 11.01 -11.36
C GLY A 161 -2.21 10.57 -9.94
N GLY A 162 -1.82 9.33 -9.71
CA GLY A 162 -1.64 8.76 -8.36
C GLY A 162 -0.20 8.42 -8.02
N ILE A 163 -0.03 7.87 -6.83
CA ILE A 163 1.27 7.45 -6.30
C ILE A 163 1.44 5.95 -6.55
N PRO A 164 2.50 5.52 -7.25
CA PRO A 164 2.89 4.13 -7.32
C PRO A 164 3.25 3.57 -5.95
N ASP A 165 2.92 2.32 -5.72
CA ASP A 165 3.38 1.61 -4.54
C ASP A 165 4.09 0.30 -4.91
N ILE A 166 4.95 -0.12 -4.01
CA ILE A 166 5.75 -1.33 -4.14
C ILE A 166 5.17 -2.34 -3.15
N ARG A 167 4.58 -3.43 -3.69
CA ARG A 167 4.12 -4.55 -2.87
C ARG A 167 5.22 -5.59 -2.75
N VAL A 168 5.60 -5.91 -1.52
CA VAL A 168 6.51 -7.00 -1.20
C VAL A 168 5.75 -8.08 -0.44
N ILE A 169 5.80 -9.33 -0.89
CA ILE A 169 5.38 -10.47 -0.09
C ILE A 169 6.55 -10.92 0.77
N VAL A 170 6.31 -10.96 2.07
CA VAL A 170 7.25 -11.41 3.09
C VAL A 170 6.74 -12.73 3.68
N PHE A 171 7.60 -13.73 3.74
CA PHE A 171 7.31 -15.01 4.38
C PHE A 171 8.37 -15.33 5.42
N GLU A 172 7.95 -15.52 6.67
CA GLU A 172 8.84 -15.74 7.84
C GLU A 172 9.97 -14.69 7.92
N GLY A 173 9.66 -13.44 7.56
CA GLY A 173 10.60 -12.33 7.54
C GLY A 173 11.46 -12.22 6.28
N TYR A 174 11.33 -13.12 5.31
CA TYR A 174 12.06 -13.12 4.05
C TYR A 174 11.21 -12.50 2.92
N PRO A 175 11.66 -11.43 2.24
CA PRO A 175 11.05 -10.98 1.00
C PRO A 175 11.12 -12.08 -0.07
N VAL A 176 9.98 -12.53 -0.58
CA VAL A 176 9.94 -13.66 -1.53
C VAL A 176 9.49 -13.28 -2.93
N MET A 177 8.74 -12.19 -3.08
CA MET A 177 8.29 -11.71 -4.39
C MET A 177 7.89 -10.24 -4.26
N SER A 178 8.16 -9.45 -5.30
CA SER A 178 7.81 -8.03 -5.31
C SER A 178 7.21 -7.61 -6.66
N MET A 179 6.38 -6.56 -6.62
CA MET A 179 5.87 -5.85 -7.79
C MET A 179 5.70 -4.37 -7.48
N VAL A 180 5.80 -3.52 -8.48
CA VAL A 180 5.33 -2.14 -8.41
C VAL A 180 3.95 -2.05 -9.04
N ARG A 181 3.04 -1.31 -8.40
CA ARG A 181 1.70 -1.01 -8.93
C ARG A 181 1.69 0.43 -9.44
N LEU A 182 1.43 0.56 -10.73
CA LEU A 182 1.51 1.85 -11.43
C LEU A 182 0.09 2.32 -11.76
N PRO A 183 -0.37 3.45 -11.18
CA PRO A 183 -1.65 4.05 -11.51
C PRO A 183 -1.79 4.39 -12.98
N THR A 184 -2.98 4.16 -13.51
CA THR A 184 -3.39 4.52 -14.87
C THR A 184 -4.62 5.45 -14.84
N LYS A 185 -4.96 6.03 -15.97
CA LYS A 185 -6.22 6.76 -16.14
C LYS A 185 -7.43 5.85 -15.87
N ASN A 186 -7.36 4.59 -16.31
CA ASN A 186 -8.43 3.61 -16.09
C ASN A 186 -8.61 3.23 -14.60
N SER A 187 -7.56 3.35 -13.78
CA SER A 187 -7.65 3.11 -12.33
C SER A 187 -8.00 4.37 -11.54
N ASP A 188 -8.32 5.48 -12.21
CA ASP A 188 -8.58 6.78 -11.57
C ASP A 188 -7.43 7.19 -10.62
N GLY A 189 -6.18 6.97 -11.05
CA GLY A 189 -5.00 7.26 -10.25
C GLY A 189 -4.77 6.34 -9.06
N LYS A 190 -5.49 5.23 -8.93
CA LYS A 190 -5.31 4.28 -7.83
C LYS A 190 -4.34 3.17 -8.22
N ALA A 191 -3.45 2.81 -7.31
CA ALA A 191 -2.51 1.70 -7.47
C ALA A 191 -3.17 0.33 -7.19
N ASN A 192 -4.33 0.07 -7.79
CA ASN A 192 -5.11 -1.15 -7.58
C ASN A 192 -5.29 -1.92 -8.90
N LEU A 193 -4.72 -3.14 -8.97
CA LEU A 193 -4.76 -4.00 -10.16
C LEU A 193 -6.20 -4.32 -10.60
N HIS A 194 -7.10 -4.54 -9.62
CA HIS A 194 -8.51 -4.86 -9.93
C HIS A 194 -9.27 -3.67 -10.52
N GLN A 195 -8.78 -2.45 -10.30
CA GLN A 195 -9.36 -1.22 -10.84
C GLN A 195 -8.66 -0.76 -12.14
N GLY A 196 -7.66 -1.52 -12.61
CA GLY A 196 -7.00 -1.24 -13.89
C GLY A 196 -5.62 -0.59 -13.77
N ALA A 197 -5.01 -0.58 -12.58
CA ALA A 197 -3.59 -0.26 -12.46
C ALA A 197 -2.73 -1.36 -13.10
N ILE A 198 -1.51 -0.99 -13.49
CA ILE A 198 -0.51 -1.94 -13.96
C ILE A 198 0.16 -2.59 -12.75
N GLY A 199 0.40 -3.90 -12.84
CA GLY A 199 1.33 -4.60 -11.96
C GLY A 199 2.57 -4.96 -12.74
N ALA A 200 3.72 -4.39 -12.38
CA ALA A 200 5.01 -4.76 -12.96
C ALA A 200 5.83 -5.56 -11.95
N GLY A 201 6.24 -6.77 -12.32
CA GLY A 201 7.08 -7.63 -11.49
C GLY A 201 8.46 -6.99 -11.28
N LEU A 202 9.02 -7.19 -10.09
CA LEU A 202 10.33 -6.68 -9.71
C LEU A 202 11.28 -7.85 -9.42
N ASN A 203 12.45 -7.81 -10.03
CA ASN A 203 13.53 -8.74 -9.73
C ASN A 203 14.04 -8.44 -8.31
N LEU A 204 14.02 -9.43 -7.42
CA LEU A 204 14.47 -9.25 -6.04
C LEU A 204 15.97 -8.97 -5.92
N LYS A 205 16.78 -9.42 -6.88
CA LYS A 205 18.22 -9.20 -6.86
C LYS A 205 18.61 -7.73 -7.00
N ASP A 206 17.91 -6.99 -7.87
CA ASP A 206 18.34 -5.64 -8.25
C ASP A 206 17.23 -4.59 -8.29
N GLY A 207 15.95 -4.97 -8.16
CA GLY A 207 14.82 -4.03 -8.18
C GLY A 207 14.43 -3.51 -9.55
N ALA A 208 14.93 -4.14 -10.63
CA ALA A 208 14.49 -3.82 -11.98
C ALA A 208 13.12 -4.44 -12.29
N THR A 209 12.27 -3.70 -12.99
CA THR A 209 11.03 -4.26 -13.52
C THR A 209 11.31 -5.21 -14.67
N ASN A 210 10.60 -6.34 -14.69
CA ASN A 210 10.70 -7.35 -15.75
C ASN A 210 9.43 -7.38 -16.62
N ASN A 211 8.39 -8.05 -16.18
CA ASN A 211 7.12 -8.17 -16.89
C ASN A 211 6.09 -7.21 -16.30
N ALA A 212 5.13 -6.79 -17.12
CA ALA A 212 4.03 -5.97 -16.64
C ALA A 212 2.69 -6.48 -17.17
N VAL A 213 1.64 -6.33 -16.37
CA VAL A 213 0.30 -6.76 -16.71
C VAL A 213 -0.74 -5.69 -16.33
N ILE A 214 -1.80 -5.61 -17.13
CA ILE A 214 -3.01 -4.87 -16.82
C ILE A 214 -4.21 -5.78 -17.04
N ARG A 215 -5.11 -5.91 -16.05
CA ARG A 215 -6.27 -6.83 -16.13
C ARG A 215 -5.90 -8.23 -16.62
N ASN A 216 -4.78 -8.77 -16.13
CA ASN A 216 -4.21 -10.09 -16.46
C ASN A 216 -3.67 -10.23 -17.91
N LEU A 217 -3.58 -9.17 -18.68
CA LEU A 217 -2.95 -9.14 -19.99
C LEU A 217 -1.54 -8.55 -19.88
N VAL A 218 -0.58 -9.19 -20.51
CA VAL A 218 0.81 -8.68 -20.59
C VAL A 218 0.83 -7.41 -21.43
N VAL A 219 1.56 -6.41 -20.95
CA VAL A 219 1.75 -5.12 -21.61
C VAL A 219 3.20 -4.69 -21.56
N ASP A 220 3.69 -4.09 -22.64
CA ASP A 220 5.09 -3.65 -22.74
C ASP A 220 5.26 -2.19 -22.34
N CYS A 221 4.24 -1.36 -22.56
CA CYS A 221 4.29 0.08 -22.33
C CYS A 221 3.10 0.54 -21.48
N HIS A 222 3.31 1.62 -20.74
CA HIS A 222 2.25 2.28 -19.97
C HIS A 222 1.20 2.88 -20.93
N PRO A 223 -0.09 2.54 -20.81
CA PRO A 223 -1.12 2.92 -21.79
C PRO A 223 -1.34 4.43 -21.90
N ASP A 224 -1.09 5.20 -20.86
CA ASP A 224 -1.34 6.64 -20.84
C ASP A 224 -0.10 7.47 -21.17
N THR A 225 1.10 6.93 -20.97
CA THR A 225 2.36 7.68 -21.13
C THR A 225 3.24 7.15 -22.27
N GLY A 226 3.01 5.91 -22.71
CA GLY A 226 3.80 5.24 -23.75
C GLY A 226 5.18 4.76 -23.29
N PHE A 227 5.58 4.99 -22.04
CA PHE A 227 6.87 4.56 -21.54
C PHE A 227 6.95 3.05 -21.37
N LYS A 228 8.10 2.48 -21.74
CA LYS A 228 8.40 1.05 -21.62
C LYS A 228 8.43 0.65 -20.14
N LEU A 229 7.73 -0.41 -19.79
CA LEU A 229 7.55 -0.84 -18.39
C LEU A 229 8.68 -1.76 -17.89
N SER A 230 9.37 -2.48 -18.78
CA SER A 230 10.50 -3.31 -18.39
C SER A 230 11.79 -2.49 -18.29
N GLY A 231 12.64 -2.81 -17.30
CA GLY A 231 13.93 -2.17 -17.10
C GLY A 231 13.87 -0.86 -16.28
N LEU A 232 12.72 -0.51 -15.71
CA LEU A 232 12.66 0.55 -14.70
C LEU A 232 13.42 0.10 -13.46
N GLN A 233 14.52 0.78 -13.13
CA GLN A 233 15.35 0.51 -11.98
C GLN A 233 14.88 1.33 -10.78
N LEU A 234 14.39 0.67 -9.72
CA LEU A 234 13.96 1.36 -8.50
C LEU A 234 15.16 1.79 -7.65
N PRO A 235 15.24 3.04 -7.21
CA PRO A 235 16.22 3.47 -6.22
C PRO A 235 15.90 2.88 -4.84
N PHE A 236 16.88 2.89 -3.94
CA PHE A 236 16.73 2.41 -2.55
C PHE A 236 16.24 0.95 -2.46
N TRP A 237 16.61 0.10 -3.42
CA TRP A 237 16.02 -1.23 -3.51
C TRP A 237 16.28 -2.08 -2.27
N ARG A 238 17.50 -2.04 -1.77
CA ARG A 238 17.87 -2.79 -0.57
C ARG A 238 17.11 -2.30 0.66
N GLU A 239 16.98 -1.00 0.83
CA GLU A 239 16.25 -0.36 1.92
C GLU A 239 14.76 -0.70 1.86
N ILE A 240 14.17 -0.80 0.66
CA ILE A 240 12.79 -1.26 0.46
C ILE A 240 12.60 -2.68 0.99
N LEU A 241 13.51 -3.58 0.63
CA LEU A 241 13.45 -4.97 1.09
C LEU A 241 13.72 -5.10 2.59
N GLU A 242 14.66 -4.32 3.15
CA GLU A 242 14.97 -4.30 4.59
C GLU A 242 13.78 -3.78 5.39
N LEU A 243 13.12 -2.70 4.94
CA LEU A 243 11.89 -2.19 5.53
C LEU A 243 10.78 -3.26 5.51
N ALA A 244 10.59 -3.94 4.39
CA ALA A 244 9.62 -5.02 4.29
C ALA A 244 9.92 -6.17 5.25
N ALA A 245 11.19 -6.56 5.39
CA ALA A 245 11.61 -7.61 6.31
C ALA A 245 11.44 -7.20 7.79
N GLN A 246 11.70 -5.94 8.15
CA GLN A 246 11.47 -5.38 9.49
C GLN A 246 9.99 -5.38 9.87
N CYS A 247 9.08 -5.20 8.91
CA CYS A 247 7.64 -5.27 9.18
C CYS A 247 7.22 -6.65 9.74
N TYR A 248 7.89 -7.73 9.37
CA TYR A 248 7.66 -9.04 10.01
C TYR A 248 8.02 -9.00 11.49
N ASP A 249 9.16 -8.46 11.84
CA ASP A 249 9.60 -8.36 13.25
C ASP A 249 8.63 -7.47 14.06
N MET A 250 8.09 -6.44 13.41
CA MET A 250 7.15 -5.50 14.03
C MET A 250 5.79 -6.13 14.36
N VAL A 251 5.23 -6.97 13.49
CA VAL A 251 3.85 -7.48 13.62
C VAL A 251 3.74 -8.99 13.81
N GLU A 252 4.84 -9.72 13.69
CA GLU A 252 4.92 -11.19 13.89
C GLU A 252 3.90 -12.00 13.06
N LEU A 253 3.60 -11.52 11.85
CA LEU A 253 2.77 -12.26 10.89
C LEU A 253 3.67 -12.92 9.84
N GLY A 254 3.72 -14.25 9.83
CA GLY A 254 4.65 -15.01 9.00
C GLY A 254 4.33 -15.02 7.51
N TYR A 255 3.12 -14.61 7.09
CA TYR A 255 2.75 -14.38 5.69
C TYR A 255 2.14 -12.99 5.55
N LEU A 256 2.90 -12.04 5.02
CA LEU A 256 2.59 -10.62 5.06
C LEU A 256 2.76 -9.98 3.69
N GLY A 257 1.86 -9.08 3.34
CA GLY A 257 2.05 -8.13 2.23
C GLY A 257 2.40 -6.77 2.79
N VAL A 258 3.51 -6.20 2.32
CA VAL A 258 3.99 -4.87 2.73
C VAL A 258 3.87 -3.94 1.54
N ASP A 259 3.16 -2.82 1.71
CA ASP A 259 3.01 -1.79 0.70
C ASP A 259 3.88 -0.60 1.07
N ILE A 260 4.82 -0.28 0.20
CA ILE A 260 5.85 0.75 0.39
C ILE A 260 5.70 1.78 -0.72
N VAL A 261 5.84 3.06 -0.37
CA VAL A 261 5.89 4.16 -1.34
C VAL A 261 7.26 4.82 -1.28
N LEU A 262 7.72 5.33 -2.42
CA LEU A 262 8.92 6.15 -2.49
C LEU A 262 8.52 7.63 -2.45
N THR A 263 9.13 8.37 -1.52
CA THR A 263 8.98 9.81 -1.41
C THR A 263 10.25 10.52 -1.89
N PRO A 264 10.15 11.77 -2.37
CA PRO A 264 11.33 12.54 -2.80
C PRO A 264 12.33 12.78 -1.67
N ASP A 265 11.83 13.00 -0.45
CA ASP A 265 12.63 13.53 0.66
C ASP A 265 13.09 12.46 1.65
N GLN A 266 12.27 11.42 1.88
CA GLN A 266 12.50 10.41 2.91
C GLN A 266 12.88 9.03 2.34
N GLY A 267 12.85 8.86 1.01
CA GLY A 267 13.03 7.56 0.38
C GLY A 267 11.83 6.61 0.63
N PRO A 268 12.07 5.32 0.92
CA PRO A 268 11.00 4.34 1.13
C PRO A 268 10.33 4.51 2.49
N ILE A 269 9.00 4.60 2.49
CA ILE A 269 8.17 4.63 3.70
C ILE A 269 7.06 3.59 3.62
N LEU A 270 6.67 3.04 4.76
CA LEU A 270 5.56 2.09 4.87
C LEU A 270 4.23 2.80 4.62
N LEU A 271 3.43 2.29 3.68
CA LEU A 271 2.08 2.80 3.43
C LEU A 271 1.02 2.02 4.19
N GLU A 272 1.02 0.70 4.04
CA GLU A 272 0.11 -0.22 4.75
C GLU A 272 0.66 -1.65 4.80
N LEU A 273 0.08 -2.46 5.70
CA LEU A 273 0.32 -3.89 5.81
C LEU A 273 -0.93 -4.68 5.44
N ASN A 274 -0.74 -5.90 4.97
CA ASN A 274 -1.83 -6.79 4.56
C ASN A 274 -1.60 -8.20 5.12
N ALA A 275 -2.45 -8.65 6.05
CA ALA A 275 -2.40 -10.02 6.60
C ALA A 275 -2.86 -11.09 5.59
N ARG A 276 -3.54 -10.67 4.53
CA ARG A 276 -4.14 -11.54 3.50
C ARG A 276 -3.87 -11.00 2.09
N PRO A 277 -2.57 -10.79 1.72
CA PRO A 277 -2.23 -10.14 0.45
C PRO A 277 -2.76 -10.91 -0.75
N GLY A 278 -3.23 -10.18 -1.76
CA GLY A 278 -3.73 -10.74 -3.02
C GLY A 278 -2.65 -11.47 -3.82
N LEU A 279 -3.05 -12.37 -4.70
CA LEU A 279 -2.17 -13.23 -5.49
C LEU A 279 -1.81 -12.66 -6.87
N GLY A 280 -2.31 -11.47 -7.24
CA GLY A 280 -2.01 -10.81 -8.51
C GLY A 280 -0.52 -10.54 -8.76
N ILE A 281 0.29 -10.54 -7.70
CA ILE A 281 1.75 -10.41 -7.79
C ILE A 281 2.39 -11.56 -8.58
N GLN A 282 1.82 -12.77 -8.57
CA GLN A 282 2.28 -13.90 -9.39
C GLN A 282 2.09 -13.63 -10.88
N ILE A 283 0.96 -13.00 -11.22
CA ILE A 283 0.66 -12.63 -12.61
C ILE A 283 1.62 -11.53 -13.07
N ALA A 284 1.86 -10.52 -12.24
CA ALA A 284 2.81 -9.44 -12.54
C ALA A 284 4.24 -9.95 -12.78
N ASN A 285 4.63 -11.03 -12.08
CA ASN A 285 5.95 -11.65 -12.22
C ASN A 285 5.98 -12.78 -13.26
N LEU A 286 4.83 -13.21 -13.81
CA LEU A 286 4.68 -14.41 -14.63
C LEU A 286 5.32 -15.65 -13.97
N ALA A 287 5.26 -15.76 -12.65
CA ALA A 287 5.93 -16.77 -11.85
C ALA A 287 5.11 -17.21 -10.64
N GLY A 288 5.16 -18.48 -10.31
CA GLY A 288 4.53 -19.04 -9.12
C GLY A 288 5.25 -18.65 -7.82
N LEU A 289 4.47 -18.45 -6.76
CA LEU A 289 5.00 -18.08 -5.44
C LEU A 289 5.44 -19.31 -4.60
N VAL A 290 4.85 -20.49 -4.86
CA VAL A 290 5.09 -21.70 -4.07
C VAL A 290 6.58 -22.09 -4.00
N PRO A 291 7.37 -22.11 -5.10
CA PRO A 291 8.78 -22.49 -5.04
C PRO A 291 9.60 -21.62 -4.08
N ARG A 292 9.31 -20.31 -4.04
CA ARG A 292 10.01 -19.35 -3.17
C ARG A 292 9.62 -19.51 -1.71
N LEU A 293 8.33 -19.76 -1.43
CA LEU A 293 7.84 -20.04 -0.07
C LEU A 293 8.42 -21.34 0.48
N GLU A 294 8.46 -22.40 -0.33
CA GLU A 294 9.03 -23.69 0.06
C GLU A 294 10.55 -23.58 0.25
N LYS A 295 11.26 -22.81 -0.58
CA LYS A 295 12.68 -22.56 -0.40
C LYS A 295 12.98 -21.88 0.94
N VAL A 296 12.23 -20.84 1.31
CA VAL A 296 12.37 -20.23 2.63
C VAL A 296 12.09 -21.24 3.74
N ARG A 297 11.03 -22.02 3.63
CA ARG A 297 10.67 -23.02 4.65
C ARG A 297 11.73 -24.09 4.86
N LEU A 298 12.43 -24.53 3.79
CA LEU A 298 13.36 -25.65 3.81
C LEU A 298 14.80 -25.22 4.04
N GLU A 299 15.23 -24.11 3.49
CA GLU A 299 16.64 -23.72 3.34
C GLU A 299 17.01 -22.43 4.08
N ALA A 300 16.02 -21.55 4.40
CA ALA A 300 16.35 -20.26 4.99
C ALA A 300 16.80 -20.40 6.45
N PRO A 301 17.93 -19.77 6.83
CA PRO A 301 18.40 -19.75 8.22
C PRO A 301 17.39 -19.08 9.14
N LYS A 302 17.29 -19.54 10.38
CA LYS A 302 16.42 -18.96 11.39
C LYS A 302 17.15 -17.91 12.22
N ASN A 303 16.37 -17.01 12.85
CA ASN A 303 16.89 -16.00 13.81
C ASN A 303 17.92 -15.02 13.22
N LEU A 304 17.77 -14.68 11.93
CA LEU A 304 18.60 -13.68 11.29
C LEU A 304 18.01 -12.28 11.45
N LEU A 305 18.87 -11.27 11.43
CA LEU A 305 18.45 -9.86 11.29
C LEU A 305 17.83 -9.60 9.91
N ALA A 306 16.99 -8.58 9.82
CA ALA A 306 16.31 -8.20 8.56
C ALA A 306 17.28 -8.09 7.38
N LYS A 307 18.42 -7.43 7.55
CA LYS A 307 19.45 -7.27 6.52
C LYS A 307 20.00 -8.59 5.98
N ASP A 308 20.15 -9.60 6.84
CA ASP A 308 20.70 -10.91 6.43
C ASP A 308 19.62 -11.76 5.76
N ARG A 309 18.36 -11.65 6.18
CA ARG A 309 17.22 -12.24 5.48
C ARG A 309 17.05 -11.65 4.07
N VAL A 310 17.22 -10.32 3.93
CA VAL A 310 17.23 -9.66 2.61
C VAL A 310 18.36 -10.16 1.73
N LYS A 311 19.57 -10.29 2.27
CA LYS A 311 20.70 -10.85 1.53
C LYS A 311 20.36 -12.24 0.99
N PHE A 312 19.84 -13.14 1.84
CA PHE A 312 19.37 -14.46 1.39
C PHE A 312 18.36 -14.35 0.24
N SER A 313 17.36 -13.46 0.37
CA SER A 313 16.33 -13.28 -0.65
C SER A 313 16.90 -12.80 -1.99
N MET A 314 17.81 -11.83 -1.97
CA MET A 314 18.46 -11.28 -3.17
C MET A 314 19.38 -12.29 -3.88
N GLU A 315 19.96 -13.23 -3.13
CA GLU A 315 20.85 -14.27 -3.68
C GLU A 315 20.06 -15.47 -4.23
N ASN A 316 18.82 -15.68 -3.81
CA ASN A 316 18.08 -16.91 -4.09
C ASN A 316 16.82 -16.72 -4.95
N PHE A 317 16.37 -15.49 -5.16
CA PHE A 317 15.15 -15.16 -5.90
C PHE A 317 15.43 -14.06 -6.92
#